data_9fc5b6c7b04eaf6e74b2f0c70142c392
#
_entry.id   9fc5b6c7b04eaf6e74b2f0c70142c392
#
_cell.length_a   1.000
_cell.length_b   1.000
_cell.length_c   1.000
_cell.angle_alpha   90.00
_cell.angle_beta   90.00
_cell.angle_gamma   90.00
#
_symmetry.space_group_name_H-M   'P 1'
#
loop_
_entity.id
_entity.type
_entity.pdbx_description
1 polymer ?
#
loop_
_entity_poly.entity_id
_entity_poly.type
_entity_poly.pdbx_seq_one_letter_code
_entity_poly.pdbx_strand_id
1 'polypeptide(L)'
;MPIQYEFYRNPNSQGTNKKRYHARVVPTGRVSTNQLAKEIQKECTLTVADVKSVLIALADKMSEHLGEGRKVYLEGIGYFQVNLQCKEEVRTVHGVRSENIVFKSVSFRADIDLKKNLKTQKIR
;
A
#
# COMPACT_ATOMS: atom_id res chain seq x y z
N MET A 1 1.49 21.11 -4.72
CA MET A 1 0.07 21.46 -4.76
C MET A 1 -0.64 20.86 -3.55
N PRO A 2 -1.67 21.53 -3.03
CA PRO A 2 -2.40 20.97 -1.91
C PRO A 2 -3.22 19.74 -2.32
N ILE A 3 -3.50 18.91 -1.35
CA ILE A 3 -4.33 17.72 -1.58
C ILE A 3 -5.76 18.17 -1.87
N GLN A 4 -6.30 17.71 -2.99
CA GLN A 4 -7.69 17.96 -3.36
C GLN A 4 -8.58 16.92 -2.73
N TYR A 5 -9.76 17.31 -2.32
CA TYR A 5 -10.69 16.39 -1.68
C TYR A 5 -12.12 16.62 -2.14
N GLU A 6 -12.95 15.59 -1.93
CA GLU A 6 -14.38 15.68 -2.14
C GLU A 6 -15.08 14.97 -1.00
N PHE A 7 -16.32 15.35 -0.77
CA PHE A 7 -17.15 14.69 0.23
C PHE A 7 -18.01 13.62 -0.43
N TYR A 8 -18.19 12.52 0.27
CA TYR A 8 -19.11 11.48 -0.15
C TYR A 8 -19.91 11.00 1.05
N ARG A 9 -21.10 10.51 0.76
CA ARG A 9 -22.00 9.97 1.78
C ARG A 9 -21.78 8.46 1.85
N ASN A 10 -21.56 7.94 3.05
CA ASN A 10 -21.41 6.52 3.24
C ASN A 10 -22.79 5.85 3.31
N PRO A 11 -23.20 5.10 2.28
CA PRO A 11 -24.52 4.46 2.27
C PRO A 11 -24.64 3.32 3.28
N ASN A 12 -23.51 2.82 3.78
CA ASN A 12 -23.49 1.72 4.74
C ASN A 12 -23.43 2.20 6.19
N SER A 13 -23.50 3.51 6.43
CA SER A 13 -23.56 4.04 7.79
C SER A 13 -24.82 3.58 8.48
N GLN A 14 -24.68 3.01 9.67
CA GLN A 14 -25.80 2.59 10.48
C GLN A 14 -25.98 3.54 11.67
N GLY A 15 -27.21 3.58 12.18
CA GLY A 15 -27.55 4.42 13.32
C GLY A 15 -27.80 5.87 12.97
N THR A 16 -27.53 6.76 13.93
CA THR A 16 -27.81 8.18 13.82
C THR A 16 -26.91 8.91 12.82
N ASN A 17 -25.84 8.25 12.38
CA ASN A 17 -24.85 8.83 11.48
C ASN A 17 -25.10 8.51 10.00
N LYS A 18 -26.30 8.12 9.65
CA LYS A 18 -26.66 7.74 8.27
C LYS A 18 -26.42 8.84 7.25
N LYS A 19 -26.44 10.11 7.67
CA LYS A 19 -26.24 11.26 6.79
C LYS A 19 -24.82 11.83 6.88
N ARG A 20 -23.91 11.12 7.54
CA ARG A 20 -22.55 11.59 7.74
C ARG A 20 -21.77 11.56 6.45
N TYR A 21 -21.10 12.66 6.14
CA TYR A 21 -20.22 12.77 4.99
C TYR A 21 -18.78 12.47 5.40
N HIS A 22 -18.06 11.86 4.48
CA HIS A 22 -16.64 11.58 4.65
C HIS A 22 -15.86 12.25 3.54
N ALA A 23 -14.65 12.72 3.87
CA ALA A 23 -13.75 13.30 2.90
C ALA A 23 -12.89 12.21 2.27
N ARG A 24 -12.62 12.34 0.99
CA ARG A 24 -11.68 11.48 0.30
C ARG A 24 -10.85 12.29 -0.67
N VAL A 25 -9.65 11.79 -0.94
CA VAL A 25 -8.73 12.45 -1.86
C VAL A 25 -9.25 12.33 -3.30
N VAL A 26 -9.16 13.44 -4.02
CA VAL A 26 -9.39 13.44 -5.47
C VAL A 26 -8.02 13.36 -6.12
N PRO A 27 -7.71 12.26 -6.85
CA PRO A 27 -6.41 12.14 -7.50
C PRO A 27 -6.19 13.23 -8.53
N THR A 28 -5.03 13.87 -8.48
CA THR A 28 -4.67 14.90 -9.44
C THR A 28 -3.80 14.36 -10.58
N GLY A 29 -3.44 13.08 -10.48
CA GLY A 29 -2.65 12.42 -11.51
C GLY A 29 -2.02 11.15 -10.98
N ARG A 30 -1.28 10.50 -11.85
CA ARG A 30 -0.54 9.29 -11.53
C ARG A 30 0.92 9.48 -11.89
N VAL A 31 1.81 9.21 -10.95
CA VAL A 31 3.25 9.25 -11.19
C VAL A 31 3.72 7.85 -11.53
N SER A 32 4.30 7.67 -12.70
CA SER A 32 4.81 6.37 -13.14
C SER A 32 6.19 6.08 -12.56
N THR A 33 6.59 4.80 -12.63
CA THR A 33 7.93 4.37 -12.25
C THR A 33 8.99 5.12 -13.06
N ASN A 34 8.74 5.31 -14.35
CA ASN A 34 9.68 6.02 -15.22
C ASN A 34 9.89 7.46 -14.79
N GLN A 35 8.80 8.13 -14.40
CA GLN A 35 8.88 9.51 -13.91
C GLN A 35 9.64 9.58 -12.59
N LEU A 36 9.35 8.66 -11.66
CA LEU A 36 10.08 8.59 -10.39
C LEU A 36 11.56 8.36 -10.62
N ALA A 37 11.91 7.46 -11.55
CA ALA A 37 13.31 7.18 -11.88
C ALA A 37 14.02 8.42 -12.41
N LYS A 38 13.34 9.22 -13.24
CA LYS A 38 13.91 10.47 -13.75
C LYS A 38 14.15 11.48 -12.64
N GLU A 39 13.24 11.58 -11.69
CA GLU A 39 13.38 12.49 -10.55
C GLU A 39 14.52 12.04 -9.63
N ILE A 40 14.61 10.73 -9.37
CA ILE A 40 15.66 10.17 -8.53
C ILE A 40 17.04 10.36 -9.17
N GLN A 41 17.11 10.23 -10.50
CA GLN A 41 18.37 10.44 -11.23
C GLN A 41 18.97 11.83 -10.93
N LYS A 42 18.14 12.83 -10.73
CA LYS A 42 18.60 14.19 -10.44
C LYS A 42 19.26 14.30 -9.07
N GLU A 43 18.96 13.40 -8.18
CA GLU A 43 19.47 13.44 -6.80
C GLU A 43 20.57 12.38 -6.54
N CYS A 44 20.78 11.49 -7.49
CA CYS A 44 21.75 10.39 -7.37
C CYS A 44 22.70 10.37 -8.55
N THR A 45 23.76 9.59 -8.43
CA THR A 45 24.72 9.40 -9.53
C THR A 45 24.28 8.30 -10.50
N LEU A 46 23.13 7.68 -10.25
CA LEU A 46 22.60 6.59 -11.06
C LEU A 46 21.84 7.12 -12.28
N THR A 47 21.87 6.34 -13.37
CA THR A 47 21.06 6.63 -14.56
C THR A 47 19.61 6.18 -14.33
N VAL A 48 18.70 6.63 -15.19
CA VAL A 48 17.30 6.18 -15.17
C VAL A 48 17.24 4.65 -15.29
N ALA A 49 18.05 4.06 -16.17
CA ALA A 49 18.08 2.62 -16.35
C ALA A 49 18.54 1.90 -15.09
N ASP A 50 19.54 2.42 -14.40
CA ASP A 50 20.03 1.86 -13.15
C ASP A 50 18.95 1.88 -12.07
N VAL A 51 18.25 3.01 -11.92
CA VAL A 51 17.17 3.16 -10.95
C VAL A 51 16.05 2.16 -11.23
N LYS A 52 15.64 2.03 -12.49
CA LYS A 52 14.59 1.09 -12.87
C LYS A 52 15.01 -0.35 -12.59
N SER A 53 16.27 -0.68 -12.87
CA SER A 53 16.81 -2.02 -12.58
C SER A 53 16.78 -2.33 -11.09
N VAL A 54 17.13 -1.36 -10.25
CA VAL A 54 17.07 -1.52 -8.80
C VAL A 54 15.64 -1.75 -8.33
N LEU A 55 14.69 -0.99 -8.88
CA LEU A 55 13.28 -1.14 -8.51
C LEU A 55 12.72 -2.51 -8.92
N ILE A 56 13.10 -3.01 -10.09
CA ILE A 56 12.71 -4.35 -10.54
C ILE A 56 13.29 -5.41 -9.61
N ALA A 57 14.57 -5.28 -9.27
CA ALA A 57 15.22 -6.21 -8.34
C ALA A 57 14.57 -6.17 -6.97
N LEU A 58 14.20 -4.98 -6.51
CA LEU A 58 13.48 -4.83 -5.23
C LEU A 58 12.16 -5.58 -5.25
N ALA A 59 11.39 -5.43 -6.32
CA ALA A 59 10.11 -6.12 -6.46
C ALA A 59 10.28 -7.63 -6.41
N ASP A 60 11.30 -8.17 -7.10
CA ASP A 60 11.59 -9.60 -7.10
C ASP A 60 11.97 -10.10 -5.71
N LYS A 61 12.81 -9.35 -5.01
CA LYS A 61 13.23 -9.72 -3.64
C LYS A 61 12.10 -9.65 -2.66
N MET A 62 11.23 -8.65 -2.79
CA MET A 62 10.03 -8.56 -1.96
C MET A 62 9.13 -9.77 -2.18
N SER A 63 8.95 -10.18 -3.43
CA SER A 63 8.14 -11.37 -3.74
C SER A 63 8.71 -12.62 -3.09
N GLU A 64 10.02 -12.79 -3.12
CA GLU A 64 10.68 -13.95 -2.49
C GLU A 64 10.41 -13.98 -0.98
N HIS A 65 10.65 -12.87 -0.30
CA HIS A 65 10.51 -12.81 1.15
C HIS A 65 9.05 -12.90 1.60
N LEU A 66 8.17 -12.21 0.90
CA LEU A 66 6.74 -12.27 1.20
C LEU A 66 6.20 -13.67 0.97
N GLY A 67 6.69 -14.36 -0.07
CA GLY A 67 6.30 -15.73 -0.36
C GLY A 67 6.72 -16.72 0.72
N GLU A 68 7.72 -16.38 1.52
CA GLU A 68 8.17 -17.20 2.65
C GLU A 68 7.51 -16.78 3.96
N GLY A 69 6.56 -15.85 3.92
CA GLY A 69 5.82 -15.41 5.09
C GLY A 69 6.49 -14.32 5.90
N ARG A 70 7.56 -13.73 5.39
CA ARG A 70 8.24 -12.64 6.09
C ARG A 70 7.59 -11.30 5.77
N LYS A 71 7.64 -10.40 6.73
CA LYS A 71 7.29 -9.00 6.48
C LYS A 71 8.48 -8.33 5.80
N VAL A 72 8.21 -7.46 4.86
CA VAL A 72 9.25 -6.63 4.23
C VAL A 72 9.11 -5.21 4.74
N TYR A 73 10.18 -4.69 5.32
CA TYR A 73 10.21 -3.31 5.81
C TYR A 73 11.14 -2.50 4.92
N LEU A 74 10.60 -1.41 4.37
CA LEU A 74 11.39 -0.43 3.63
C LEU A 74 11.43 0.85 4.44
N GLU A 75 12.64 1.20 4.90
CA GLU A 75 12.85 2.36 5.74
C GLU A 75 12.36 3.63 5.04
N GLY A 76 11.57 4.42 5.74
CA GLY A 76 10.98 5.63 5.18
C GLY A 76 9.73 5.40 4.34
N ILE A 77 9.40 4.15 4.04
CA ILE A 77 8.22 3.79 3.23
C ILE A 77 7.19 3.06 4.08
N GLY A 78 7.53 1.88 4.56
CA GLY A 78 6.61 1.11 5.39
C GLY A 78 6.81 -0.38 5.33
N TYR A 79 5.78 -1.11 5.79
CA TYR A 79 5.77 -2.56 5.89
C TYR A 79 4.83 -3.17 4.86
N PHE A 80 5.24 -4.31 4.33
CA PHE A 80 4.41 -5.14 3.46
C PHE A 80 4.24 -6.50 4.10
N GLN A 81 3.04 -7.04 4.02
CA GLN A 81 2.70 -8.33 4.61
C GLN A 81 1.67 -9.05 3.75
N VAL A 82 1.84 -10.35 3.61
CA VAL A 82 0.88 -11.19 2.91
C VAL A 82 -0.24 -11.58 3.86
N ASN A 83 -1.46 -11.52 3.37
CA ASN A 83 -2.65 -11.96 4.10
C ASN A 83 -3.23 -13.19 3.43
N LEU A 84 -3.70 -14.11 4.25
CA LEU A 84 -4.29 -15.37 3.81
C LEU A 84 -5.76 -15.40 4.19
N GLN A 85 -6.50 -16.27 3.52
CA GLN A 85 -7.90 -16.53 3.87
C GLN A 85 -8.21 -18.01 3.65
N CYS A 86 -9.28 -18.49 4.28
CA CYS A 86 -9.77 -19.84 4.07
C CYS A 86 -10.70 -19.84 2.85
N LYS A 87 -10.66 -20.90 2.04
CA LYS A 87 -11.55 -21.05 0.89
C LYS A 87 -13.00 -21.13 1.31
N GLU A 88 -13.23 -21.78 2.46
CA GLU A 88 -14.57 -21.99 3.00
C GLU A 88 -14.59 -21.50 4.45
N GLU A 89 -15.80 -21.23 4.95
CA GLU A 89 -15.98 -20.87 6.34
C GLU A 89 -15.49 -22.01 7.24
N VAL A 90 -14.53 -21.69 8.13
CA VAL A 90 -13.96 -22.66 9.06
C VAL A 90 -14.51 -22.37 10.46
N ARG A 91 -15.27 -23.32 11.00
CA ARG A 91 -15.85 -23.19 12.33
C ARG A 91 -14.94 -23.73 13.42
N THR A 92 -14.06 -24.67 13.06
CA THR A 92 -13.07 -25.22 13.98
C THR A 92 -11.73 -25.32 13.28
N VAL A 93 -10.65 -25.31 14.06
CA VAL A 93 -9.30 -25.44 13.50
C VAL A 93 -8.91 -26.89 13.21
N HIS A 94 -9.71 -27.84 13.68
CA HIS A 94 -9.45 -29.28 13.44
C HIS A 94 -9.81 -29.62 12.00
N GLY A 95 -8.93 -30.33 11.33
CA GLY A 95 -9.14 -30.79 9.97
C GLY A 95 -8.86 -29.76 8.90
N VAL A 96 -8.44 -28.55 9.26
CA VAL A 96 -8.05 -27.53 8.29
C VAL A 96 -6.67 -27.88 7.73
N ARG A 97 -6.58 -28.00 6.41
CA ARG A 97 -5.34 -28.32 5.72
C ARG A 97 -4.86 -27.10 4.94
N SER A 98 -3.56 -27.04 4.64
CA SER A 98 -2.98 -25.94 3.88
C SER A 98 -3.63 -25.73 2.53
N GLU A 99 -4.17 -26.76 1.92
CA GLU A 99 -4.88 -26.68 0.65
C GLU A 99 -6.18 -25.88 0.73
N ASN A 100 -6.71 -25.68 1.95
CA ASN A 100 -7.91 -24.89 2.20
C ASN A 100 -7.58 -23.42 2.47
N ILE A 101 -6.31 -23.07 2.47
CA ILE A 101 -5.84 -21.72 2.72
C ILE A 101 -5.28 -21.14 1.42
N VAL A 102 -5.73 -19.95 1.08
CA VAL A 102 -5.30 -19.29 -0.15
C VAL A 102 -4.85 -17.87 0.12
N PHE A 103 -4.06 -17.35 -0.80
CA PHE A 103 -3.64 -15.96 -0.78
C PHE A 103 -4.86 -15.04 -0.87
N LYS A 104 -4.89 -14.01 -0.03
CA LYS A 104 -5.94 -13.00 -0.07
C LYS A 104 -5.41 -11.70 -0.67
N SER A 105 -4.39 -11.13 -0.07
CA SER A 105 -3.89 -9.82 -0.49
C SER A 105 -2.54 -9.53 0.14
N VAL A 106 -1.94 -8.43 -0.30
CA VAL A 106 -0.77 -7.85 0.35
C VAL A 106 -1.24 -6.56 1.02
N SER A 107 -1.00 -6.43 2.32
CA SER A 107 -1.29 -5.20 3.03
C SER A 107 -0.04 -4.34 3.15
N PHE A 108 -0.24 -3.03 3.14
CA PHE A 108 0.80 -2.04 3.30
C PHE A 108 0.46 -1.15 4.50
N ARG A 109 1.45 -0.93 5.36
CA ARG A 109 1.34 0.01 6.47
C ARG A 109 2.45 1.04 6.36
N ALA A 110 2.08 2.30 6.20
CA ALA A 110 3.04 3.38 6.04
C ALA A 110 3.93 3.54 7.27
N ASP A 111 5.19 3.89 7.03
CA ASP A 111 6.15 4.18 8.08
C ASP A 111 5.80 5.49 8.78
N ILE A 112 6.28 5.63 10.02
CA ILE A 112 6.03 6.83 10.84
C ILE A 112 6.54 8.08 10.13
N ASP A 113 7.71 8.01 9.52
CA ASP A 113 8.32 9.16 8.84
C ASP A 113 7.50 9.60 7.64
N LEU A 114 7.00 8.63 6.86
CA LEU A 114 6.13 8.93 5.72
C LEU A 114 4.84 9.61 6.18
N LYS A 115 4.24 9.10 7.26
CA LYS A 115 3.03 9.69 7.82
C LYS A 115 3.26 11.11 8.32
N LYS A 116 4.38 11.36 9.00
CA LYS A 116 4.71 12.70 9.49
C LYS A 116 4.86 13.69 8.36
N ASN A 117 5.56 13.31 7.29
CA ASN A 117 5.74 14.17 6.14
C ASN A 117 4.41 14.51 5.47
N LEU A 118 3.50 13.55 5.41
CA LEU A 118 2.19 13.76 4.80
C LEU A 118 1.27 14.61 5.66
N LYS A 119 1.38 14.50 6.98
CA LYS A 119 0.56 15.30 7.90
C LYS A 119 0.84 16.80 7.80
N THR A 120 2.02 17.18 7.34
CA THR A 120 2.39 18.60 7.20
C THR A 120 1.93 19.19 5.87
N GLN A 121 1.37 18.38 4.97
CA GLN A 121 0.91 18.84 3.67
C GLN A 121 -0.40 19.61 3.80
N LYS A 122 -0.55 20.62 2.94
CA LYS A 122 -1.77 21.40 2.92
C LYS A 122 -2.91 20.63 2.28
N ILE A 123 -4.08 20.82 2.84
CA ILE A 123 -5.32 20.27 2.30
C ILE A 123 -6.16 21.47 1.86
N ARG A 124 -6.63 21.40 0.66
CA ARG A 124 -7.43 22.47 0.11
C ARG A 124 -8.78 22.55 0.82
#